data_32a101815b312342569cec7bea2d0c14
#
_entry.id   32a101815b312342569cec7bea2d0c14
#
_cell.length_a   1.000
_cell.length_b   1.000
_cell.length_c   1.000
_cell.angle_alpha   90.00
_cell.angle_beta   90.00
_cell.angle_gamma   90.00
#
_symmetry.space_group_name_H-M   'P 1'
#
loop_
_entity.id
_entity.type
_entity.pdbx_description
1 polymer ?
#
loop_
_entity_poly.entity_id
_entity_poly.type
_entity_poly.pdbx_seq_one_letter_code
_entity_poly.pdbx_strand_id
1 'polypeptide(L)'
;DLTRDVCCRLLSTVGLCANEYIEREVDGTLSGGEMKRLEIATVLAKPHKLCIFDEPEAGIDLWSFSMLIEQFEKMYKEKKQSLILISHQERIIQMADRIMVIEGGKIASIGQTADILPQLLGKTADSYSCLKCR
;
A
#
# COMPACT_ATOMS: atom_id res chain seq x y z
N ASP A 1 18.72 13.61 11.49
CA ASP A 1 18.71 14.55 10.34
C ASP A 1 18.63 13.78 9.04
N LEU A 2 17.74 14.21 8.13
CA LEU A 2 17.63 13.65 6.79
C LEU A 2 18.80 14.17 5.95
N THR A 3 19.80 13.33 5.73
CA THR A 3 20.90 13.64 4.81
C THR A 3 20.46 13.42 3.36
N ARG A 4 21.17 14.04 2.40
CA ARG A 4 20.91 13.84 0.97
C ARG A 4 20.91 12.34 0.58
N ASP A 5 21.82 11.56 1.12
CA ASP A 5 21.91 10.11 0.86
C ASP A 5 20.69 9.35 1.38
N VAL A 6 20.16 9.75 2.53
CA VAL A 6 18.93 9.15 3.09
C VAL A 6 17.74 9.50 2.20
N CYS A 7 17.61 10.75 1.76
CA CYS A 7 16.55 11.17 0.84
C CYS A 7 16.65 10.41 -0.50
N CYS A 8 17.84 10.27 -1.09
CA CYS A 8 18.04 9.50 -2.31
C CYS A 8 17.59 8.04 -2.17
N ARG A 9 17.94 7.39 -1.06
CA ARG A 9 17.49 6.02 -0.78
C ARG A 9 15.97 5.92 -0.63
N LEU A 10 15.35 6.85 0.10
CA LEU A 10 13.89 6.87 0.28
C LEU A 10 13.15 7.05 -1.04
N LEU A 11 13.58 7.99 -1.88
CA LEU A 11 13.00 8.20 -3.20
C LEU A 11 13.12 6.95 -4.07
N SER A 12 14.31 6.35 -4.12
CA SER A 12 14.53 5.10 -4.87
C SER A 12 13.66 3.95 -4.36
N THR A 13 13.42 3.88 -3.04
CA THR A 13 12.58 2.87 -2.40
C THR A 13 11.12 2.89 -2.90
N VAL A 14 10.63 4.06 -3.26
CA VAL A 14 9.27 4.23 -3.80
C VAL A 14 9.25 4.37 -5.33
N GLY A 15 10.34 4.04 -6.01
CA GLY A 15 10.43 4.07 -7.48
C GLY A 15 10.52 5.47 -8.08
N LEU A 16 11.03 6.45 -7.35
CA LEU A 16 11.32 7.78 -7.85
C LEU A 16 12.81 7.95 -8.11
N CYS A 17 13.16 8.56 -9.25
CA CYS A 17 14.57 8.87 -9.58
C CYS A 17 15.09 9.96 -8.65
N ALA A 18 16.01 9.61 -7.74
CA ALA A 18 16.52 10.56 -6.75
C ALA A 18 17.13 11.81 -7.39
N ASN A 19 17.83 11.68 -8.53
CA ASN A 19 18.46 12.80 -9.22
C ASN A 19 17.44 13.82 -9.76
N GLU A 20 16.23 13.36 -10.09
CA GLU A 20 15.17 14.21 -10.63
C GLU A 20 14.33 14.85 -9.53
N TYR A 21 14.12 14.14 -8.41
CA TYR A 21 13.12 14.53 -7.41
C TYR A 21 13.73 15.21 -6.18
N ILE A 22 15.05 15.03 -5.90
CA ILE A 22 15.63 15.53 -4.65
C ILE A 22 15.65 17.07 -4.53
N GLU A 23 15.68 17.76 -5.66
CA GLU A 23 15.67 19.23 -5.74
C GLU A 23 14.40 19.77 -6.38
N ARG A 24 13.49 18.89 -6.77
CA ARG A 24 12.22 19.28 -7.39
C ARG A 24 11.24 19.77 -6.34
N GLU A 25 10.62 20.90 -6.61
CA GLU A 25 9.55 21.41 -5.75
C GLU A 25 8.34 20.47 -5.80
N VAL A 26 7.70 20.30 -4.63
CA VAL A 26 6.46 19.54 -4.50
C VAL A 26 5.30 20.48 -4.79
N ASP A 27 4.92 20.55 -6.05
CA ASP A 27 3.88 21.43 -6.55
C ASP A 27 2.84 20.69 -7.41
N GLY A 28 1.92 21.45 -8.01
CA GLY A 28 0.85 20.91 -8.86
C GLY A 28 1.31 20.30 -10.19
N THR A 29 2.60 20.28 -10.50
CA THR A 29 3.16 19.65 -11.73
C THR A 29 3.41 18.16 -11.54
N LEU A 30 3.36 17.66 -10.31
CA LEU A 30 3.50 16.23 -10.01
C LEU A 30 2.20 15.50 -10.35
N SER A 31 2.35 14.32 -10.98
CA SER A 31 1.22 13.40 -11.16
C SER A 31 0.71 12.89 -9.81
N GLY A 32 -0.55 12.42 -9.76
CA GLY A 32 -1.10 11.82 -8.54
C GLY A 32 -0.28 10.64 -8.02
N GLY A 33 0.25 9.79 -8.92
CA GLY A 33 1.12 8.68 -8.55
C GLY A 33 2.48 9.11 -8.01
N GLU A 34 3.08 10.17 -8.54
CA GLU A 34 4.32 10.75 -8.00
C GLU A 34 4.10 11.34 -6.61
N MET A 35 3.01 12.11 -6.44
CA MET A 35 2.63 12.68 -5.15
C MET A 35 2.42 11.58 -4.11
N LYS A 36 1.67 10.53 -4.44
CA LYS A 36 1.41 9.39 -3.56
C LYS A 36 2.71 8.71 -3.11
N ARG A 37 3.64 8.48 -4.04
CA ARG A 37 4.94 7.90 -3.73
C ARG A 37 5.79 8.79 -2.83
N LEU A 38 5.76 10.11 -3.02
CA LEU A 38 6.42 11.07 -2.12
C LEU A 38 5.81 11.05 -0.72
N GLU A 39 4.49 11.00 -0.60
CA GLU A 39 3.79 10.85 0.69
C GLU A 39 4.27 9.58 1.42
N ILE A 40 4.31 8.43 0.72
CA ILE A 40 4.80 7.18 1.29
C ILE A 40 6.26 7.32 1.72
N ALA A 41 7.14 7.90 0.90
CA ALA A 41 8.54 8.13 1.24
C ALA A 41 8.69 8.98 2.51
N THR A 42 7.83 9.99 2.72
CA THR A 42 7.86 10.83 3.94
C THR A 42 7.46 10.05 5.20
N VAL A 43 6.51 9.12 5.09
CA VAL A 43 6.15 8.21 6.19
C VAL A 43 7.32 7.27 6.50
N LEU A 44 7.97 6.72 5.47
CA LEU A 44 9.12 5.83 5.64
C LEU A 44 10.36 6.52 6.20
N ALA A 45 10.45 7.85 6.09
CA ALA A 45 11.59 8.64 6.56
C ALA A 45 11.76 8.67 8.08
N LYS A 46 10.72 8.35 8.83
CA LYS A 46 10.70 8.43 10.30
C LYS A 46 10.20 7.11 10.91
N PRO A 47 10.69 6.74 12.10
CA PRO A 47 10.15 5.59 12.82
C PRO A 47 8.75 5.92 13.36
N HIS A 48 7.81 5.00 13.18
CA HIS A 48 6.45 5.07 13.72
C HIS A 48 6.13 3.79 14.48
N LYS A 49 5.25 3.87 15.47
CA LYS A 49 4.70 2.68 16.14
C LYS A 49 3.56 2.04 15.35
N LEU A 50 2.82 2.88 14.63
CA LEU A 50 1.70 2.51 13.77
C LEU A 50 1.75 3.33 12.49
N CYS A 51 1.65 2.65 11.34
CA CYS A 51 1.47 3.29 10.04
C CYS A 51 0.14 2.84 9.44
N ILE A 52 -0.59 3.79 8.87
CA ILE A 52 -1.84 3.54 8.16
C ILE A 52 -1.67 4.05 6.73
N PHE A 53 -1.89 3.18 5.76
CA PHE A 53 -1.86 3.51 4.34
C PHE A 53 -3.22 3.23 3.73
N ASP A 54 -3.80 4.26 3.13
CA ASP A 54 -5.11 4.19 2.48
C ASP A 54 -4.92 4.17 0.96
N GLU A 55 -5.28 3.03 0.36
CA GLU A 55 -5.10 2.73 -1.07
C GLU A 55 -3.71 3.17 -1.58
N PRO A 56 -2.61 2.67 -0.98
CA PRO A 56 -1.26 3.13 -1.34
C PRO A 56 -0.90 2.83 -2.79
N GLU A 57 -1.58 1.89 -3.43
CA GLU A 57 -1.43 1.51 -4.83
C GLU A 57 -2.14 2.42 -5.83
N ALA A 58 -3.05 3.29 -5.38
CA ALA A 58 -3.86 4.11 -6.27
C ALA A 58 -3.01 5.04 -7.15
N GLY A 59 -3.15 4.92 -8.48
CA GLY A 59 -2.42 5.73 -9.45
C GLY A 59 -0.93 5.39 -9.60
N ILE A 60 -0.46 4.29 -9.03
CA ILE A 60 0.92 3.82 -9.14
C ILE A 60 1.04 2.79 -10.28
N ASP A 61 2.10 2.91 -11.09
CA ASP A 61 2.41 1.95 -12.14
C ASP A 61 2.88 0.59 -11.58
N LEU A 62 2.83 -0.46 -12.41
CA LEU A 62 3.11 -1.84 -12.02
C LEU A 62 4.51 -2.02 -11.40
N TRP A 63 5.52 -1.33 -11.93
CA TRP A 63 6.90 -1.45 -11.44
C TRP A 63 7.05 -0.82 -10.05
N SER A 64 6.57 0.41 -9.91
CA SER A 64 6.57 1.13 -8.64
C SER A 64 5.72 0.42 -7.59
N PHE A 65 4.60 -0.19 -8.00
CA PHE A 65 3.78 -1.02 -7.11
C PHE A 65 4.57 -2.23 -6.57
N SER A 66 5.36 -2.91 -7.41
CA SER A 66 6.18 -4.03 -6.95
C SER A 66 7.21 -3.58 -5.91
N MET A 67 7.86 -2.44 -6.11
CA MET A 67 8.80 -1.87 -5.12
C MET A 67 8.10 -1.49 -3.82
N LEU A 68 6.87 -0.97 -3.88
CA LEU A 68 6.07 -0.65 -2.71
C LEU A 68 5.74 -1.91 -1.89
N ILE A 69 5.35 -3.00 -2.54
CA ILE A 69 5.11 -4.30 -1.91
C ILE A 69 6.36 -4.77 -1.15
N GLU A 70 7.54 -4.72 -1.79
CA GLU A 70 8.80 -5.09 -1.15
C GLU A 70 9.07 -4.28 0.13
N GLN A 71 8.73 -2.99 0.12
CA GLN A 71 8.86 -2.14 1.30
C GLN A 71 7.89 -2.54 2.42
N PHE A 72 6.64 -2.83 2.11
CA PHE A 72 5.69 -3.30 3.11
C PHE A 72 6.11 -4.66 3.69
N GLU A 73 6.60 -5.59 2.86
CA GLU A 73 7.16 -6.86 3.32
C GLU A 73 8.36 -6.65 4.26
N LYS A 74 9.24 -5.71 3.93
CA LYS A 74 10.38 -5.37 4.78
C LYS A 74 9.92 -4.81 6.13
N MET A 75 9.00 -3.84 6.12
CA MET A 75 8.42 -3.27 7.34
C MET A 75 7.76 -4.35 8.21
N TYR A 76 7.05 -5.27 7.59
CA TYR A 76 6.43 -6.42 8.26
C TYR A 76 7.47 -7.34 8.90
N LYS A 77 8.53 -7.71 8.16
CA LYS A 77 9.60 -8.60 8.66
C LYS A 77 10.40 -7.97 9.82
N GLU A 78 10.60 -6.67 9.80
CA GLU A 78 11.32 -5.96 10.86
C GLU A 78 10.55 -5.91 12.19
N LYS A 79 9.24 -6.09 12.17
CA LYS A 79 8.32 -6.12 13.35
C LYS A 79 8.50 -4.94 14.34
N LYS A 80 8.99 -3.82 13.86
CA LYS A 80 9.24 -2.62 14.68
C LYS A 80 7.99 -1.76 14.84
N GLN A 81 6.99 -1.98 13.98
CA GLN A 81 5.77 -1.17 13.90
C GLN A 81 4.58 -2.02 13.46
N SER A 82 3.39 -1.54 13.77
CA SER A 82 2.15 -2.10 13.24
C SER A 82 1.79 -1.41 11.93
N LEU A 83 1.24 -2.18 10.97
CA LEU A 83 0.76 -1.67 9.69
C LEU A 83 -0.74 -1.91 9.58
N ILE A 84 -1.46 -0.88 9.14
CA ILE A 84 -2.83 -1.00 8.66
C ILE A 84 -2.82 -0.60 7.19
N LEU A 85 -3.21 -1.51 6.33
CA LEU A 85 -3.29 -1.31 4.89
C LEU A 85 -4.75 -1.40 4.46
N ILE A 86 -5.30 -0.31 3.93
CA ILE A 86 -6.64 -0.30 3.34
C ILE A 86 -6.42 -0.47 1.84
N SER A 87 -6.87 -1.60 1.30
CA SER A 87 -6.63 -1.94 -0.10
C SER A 87 -7.64 -2.97 -0.59
N HIS A 88 -7.88 -2.98 -1.90
CA HIS A 88 -8.61 -4.01 -2.61
C HIS A 88 -7.70 -4.90 -3.48
N GLN A 89 -6.39 -4.66 -3.44
CA GLN A 89 -5.41 -5.44 -4.18
C GLN A 89 -5.10 -6.75 -3.47
N GLU A 90 -5.35 -7.87 -4.14
CA GLU A 90 -5.15 -9.21 -3.58
C GLU A 90 -3.74 -9.40 -3.01
N ARG A 91 -2.73 -8.89 -3.69
CA ARG A 91 -1.33 -9.00 -3.30
C ARG A 91 -1.03 -8.32 -1.95
N ILE A 92 -1.67 -7.18 -1.67
CA ILE A 92 -1.57 -6.49 -0.38
C ILE A 92 -2.34 -7.28 0.69
N ILE A 93 -3.54 -7.76 0.36
CA ILE A 93 -4.40 -8.50 1.29
C ILE A 93 -3.72 -9.80 1.74
N GLN A 94 -3.05 -10.50 0.82
CA GLN A 94 -2.33 -11.75 1.11
C GLN A 94 -1.15 -11.58 2.09
N MET A 95 -0.57 -10.38 2.18
CA MET A 95 0.55 -10.10 3.10
C MET A 95 0.10 -9.92 4.56
N ALA A 96 -1.17 -9.63 4.79
CA ALA A 96 -1.68 -9.29 6.11
C ALA A 96 -1.76 -10.55 7.02
N ASP A 97 -1.48 -10.40 8.32
CA ASP A 97 -1.78 -11.43 9.31
C ASP A 97 -3.29 -11.58 9.51
N ARG A 98 -3.99 -10.45 9.52
CA ARG A 98 -5.43 -10.38 9.77
C ARG A 98 -6.11 -9.46 8.78
N ILE A 99 -7.33 -9.82 8.42
CA ILE A 99 -8.20 -9.02 7.57
C ILE A 99 -9.40 -8.55 8.39
N MET A 100 -9.77 -7.28 8.23
CA MET A 100 -11.01 -6.69 8.68
C MET A 100 -11.82 -6.27 7.45
N VAL A 101 -13.01 -6.80 7.30
CA VAL A 101 -13.94 -6.44 6.24
C VAL A 101 -14.95 -5.43 6.78
N ILE A 102 -15.07 -4.30 6.09
CA ILE A 102 -16.01 -3.24 6.43
C ILE A 102 -17.07 -3.15 5.33
N GLU A 103 -18.33 -3.31 5.69
CA GLU A 103 -19.47 -3.21 4.78
C GLU A 103 -20.54 -2.31 5.41
N GLY A 104 -21.07 -1.35 4.65
CA GLY A 104 -22.10 -0.44 5.14
C GLY A 104 -21.70 0.34 6.40
N GLY A 105 -20.43 0.70 6.54
CA GLY A 105 -19.90 1.44 7.71
C GLY A 105 -19.76 0.62 8.99
N LYS A 106 -19.85 -0.72 8.90
CA LYS A 106 -19.73 -1.65 10.04
C LYS A 106 -18.71 -2.73 9.75
N ILE A 107 -18.11 -3.29 10.81
CA ILE A 107 -17.27 -4.48 10.69
C ILE A 107 -18.17 -5.68 10.37
N ALA A 108 -18.05 -6.20 9.15
CA ALA A 108 -18.75 -7.39 8.70
C ALA A 108 -18.04 -8.66 9.18
N SER A 109 -16.71 -8.70 9.11
CA SER A 109 -15.90 -9.79 9.62
C SER A 109 -14.50 -9.33 9.99
N ILE A 110 -13.86 -10.06 10.91
CA ILE A 110 -12.45 -9.87 11.27
C ILE A 110 -11.85 -11.22 11.65
N GLY A 111 -10.68 -11.53 11.12
CA GLY A 111 -10.03 -12.82 11.39
C GLY A 111 -8.65 -12.93 10.77
N GLN A 112 -8.08 -14.14 10.87
CA GLN A 112 -6.82 -14.45 10.20
C GLN A 112 -7.01 -14.42 8.67
N THR A 113 -5.97 -14.03 7.95
CA THR A 113 -6.02 -13.98 6.49
C THR A 113 -6.39 -15.32 5.88
N ALA A 114 -5.88 -16.43 6.43
CA ALA A 114 -6.20 -17.77 5.96
C ALA A 114 -7.70 -18.11 6.03
N ASP A 115 -8.42 -17.52 6.98
CA ASP A 115 -9.87 -17.79 7.17
C ASP A 115 -10.74 -16.84 6.34
N ILE A 116 -10.35 -15.56 6.24
CA ILE A 116 -11.17 -14.51 5.62
C ILE A 116 -10.96 -14.44 4.11
N LEU A 117 -9.72 -14.58 3.63
CA LEU A 117 -9.40 -14.41 2.21
C LEU A 117 -10.16 -15.37 1.28
N PRO A 118 -10.28 -16.67 1.58
CA PRO A 118 -11.06 -17.58 0.74
C PRO A 118 -12.55 -17.19 0.62
N GLN A 119 -13.12 -16.63 1.70
CA GLN A 119 -14.52 -16.15 1.70
C GLN A 119 -14.68 -14.90 0.81
N LEU A 120 -13.70 -14.00 0.79
CA LEU A 120 -13.72 -12.83 -0.08
C LEU A 120 -13.62 -13.24 -1.56
N LEU A 121 -12.69 -14.14 -1.89
CA LEU A 121 -12.51 -14.64 -3.26
C LEU A 121 -13.72 -15.45 -3.74
N GLY A 122 -14.36 -16.24 -2.86
CA GLY A 122 -15.59 -16.97 -3.18
C GLY A 122 -16.78 -16.05 -3.50
N LYS A 123 -16.96 -14.99 -2.72
CA LYS A 123 -18.02 -13.99 -2.96
C LYS A 123 -17.86 -13.27 -4.30
N THR A 124 -16.64 -13.00 -4.74
CA THR A 124 -16.39 -12.38 -6.06
C THR A 124 -16.74 -13.32 -7.21
N ALA A 125 -16.47 -14.62 -7.09
CA ALA A 125 -16.81 -15.60 -8.12
C ALA A 125 -18.34 -15.72 -8.32
N ASP A 126 -19.11 -15.68 -7.24
CA ASP A 126 -20.59 -15.76 -7.31
C ASP A 126 -21.21 -14.47 -7.89
N SER A 127 -20.63 -13.30 -7.63
CA SER A 127 -21.11 -12.04 -8.21
C SER A 127 -20.88 -11.93 -9.71
N TYR A 128 -19.83 -12.57 -10.24
CA TYR A 128 -19.58 -12.65 -11.70
C TYR A 128 -20.51 -13.66 -12.42
N SER A 129 -21.06 -14.65 -11.72
CA SER A 129 -22.00 -15.61 -12.31
C SER A 129 -23.34 -14.97 -12.67
N CYS A 130 -23.72 -13.90 -11.97
CA CYS A 130 -24.98 -13.17 -12.19
C CYS A 130 -25.00 -12.32 -13.48
N LEU A 131 -23.83 -12.04 -14.09
CA LEU A 131 -23.72 -11.26 -15.33
C LEU A 131 -23.85 -12.09 -16.62
N LYS A 132 -23.98 -13.42 -16.51
CA LYS A 132 -24.15 -14.32 -17.67
C LYS A 132 -25.60 -14.64 -18.06
N CYS A 133 -26.56 -14.08 -17.34
CA CYS A 133 -27.99 -14.26 -17.63
C CYS A 133 -28.66 -12.94 -18.02
N ARG A 134 -28.31 -12.40 -19.18
CA ARG A 134 -29.19 -11.50 -19.97
C ARG A 134 -28.77 -11.51 -21.43
#